data_a7b863771222000b2d2503909efb2e4b
#
_entry.id   a7b863771222000b2d2503909efb2e4b
#
_cell.length_a   1.000
_cell.length_b   1.000
_cell.length_c   1.000
_cell.angle_alpha   90.00
_cell.angle_beta   90.00
_cell.angle_gamma   90.00
#
_symmetry.space_group_name_H-M   'P 1'
#
loop_
_entity.id
_entity.type
_entity.pdbx_description
1 polymer ?
#
loop_
_entity_poly.entity_id
_entity_poly.type
_entity_poly.pdbx_seq_one_letter_code
_entity_poly.pdbx_strand_id
1 'polypeptide(L)'
;MKDLSIKDFSDLVYEKLENLYKNKPILSNPNTESKFPILELHTPLKSVNLTENAFPIRSTFQISITCWNEKQRQAMQMTDEVSTRLQELNFIRTNTSPAVYDQILQKYGITIIFEVRYNSITSSFNFIR
;
A
#
# COMPACT_ATOMS: atom_id res chain seq x y z
N MET A 1 5.86 24.56 -3.21
CA MET A 1 4.58 23.89 -3.01
C MET A 1 4.31 22.97 -4.19
N LYS A 2 4.17 21.67 -3.94
CA LYS A 2 4.02 20.69 -5.00
C LYS A 2 2.99 19.64 -4.58
N ASP A 3 2.00 19.41 -5.46
CA ASP A 3 1.05 18.32 -5.25
C ASP A 3 1.73 16.98 -5.53
N LEU A 4 1.20 15.92 -4.91
CA LEU A 4 1.70 14.56 -5.10
C LEU A 4 0.74 13.82 -6.03
N SER A 5 1.23 13.33 -7.15
CA SER A 5 0.43 12.54 -8.09
C SER A 5 0.21 11.12 -7.57
N ILE A 6 -0.80 10.44 -8.13
CA ILE A 6 -1.05 9.03 -7.82
C ILE A 6 0.17 8.18 -8.18
N LYS A 7 0.80 8.46 -9.33
CA LYS A 7 1.99 7.72 -9.77
C LYS A 7 3.13 7.90 -8.77
N ASP A 8 3.42 9.15 -8.38
CA ASP A 8 4.52 9.42 -7.45
C ASP A 8 4.25 8.83 -6.07
N PHE A 9 2.99 8.85 -5.62
CA PHE A 9 2.60 8.19 -4.38
C PHE A 9 2.84 6.68 -4.46
N SER A 10 2.44 6.04 -5.56
CA SER A 10 2.67 4.62 -5.78
C SER A 10 4.16 4.28 -5.77
N ASP A 11 4.98 5.13 -6.42
CA ASP A 11 6.43 4.95 -6.45
C ASP A 11 7.04 5.04 -5.04
N LEU A 12 6.56 5.97 -4.22
CA LEU A 12 7.02 6.10 -2.84
C LEU A 12 6.72 4.85 -2.02
N VAL A 13 5.51 4.31 -2.15
CA VAL A 13 5.12 3.09 -1.45
C VAL A 13 5.97 1.92 -1.93
N TYR A 14 6.16 1.80 -3.24
CA TYR A 14 7.00 0.75 -3.82
C TYR A 14 8.42 0.80 -3.25
N GLU A 15 9.05 1.97 -3.26
CA GLU A 15 10.41 2.14 -2.74
C GLU A 15 10.51 1.78 -1.26
N LYS A 16 9.47 2.12 -0.48
CA LYS A 16 9.45 1.84 0.95
C LYS A 16 9.38 0.34 1.23
N LEU A 17 8.79 -0.45 0.33
CA LEU A 17 8.54 -1.87 0.52
C LEU A 17 9.45 -2.79 -0.31
N GLU A 18 10.21 -2.25 -1.27
CA GLU A 18 10.92 -3.10 -2.26
C GLU A 18 11.97 -4.00 -1.65
N ASN A 19 12.54 -3.64 -0.50
CA ASN A 19 13.59 -4.42 0.16
C ASN A 19 13.07 -5.22 1.36
N LEU A 20 11.75 -5.24 1.58
CA LEU A 20 11.18 -5.94 2.72
C LEU A 20 11.29 -7.47 2.57
N TYR A 21 11.14 -7.96 1.35
CA TYR A 21 11.23 -9.38 1.03
C TYR A 21 12.18 -9.62 -0.13
N LYS A 22 12.59 -10.87 -0.32
CA LYS A 22 13.48 -11.26 -1.40
C LYS A 22 12.89 -10.91 -2.77
N ASN A 23 11.58 -11.12 -2.93
CA ASN A 23 10.89 -10.81 -4.17
C ASN A 23 10.35 -9.39 -4.10
N LYS A 24 10.59 -8.59 -5.15
CA LYS A 24 10.11 -7.21 -5.20
C LYS A 24 8.59 -7.17 -5.34
N PRO A 25 7.93 -6.12 -4.83
CA PRO A 25 6.49 -5.96 -5.03
C PRO A 25 6.13 -5.91 -6.50
N ILE A 26 4.91 -6.33 -6.81
CA ILE A 26 4.38 -6.29 -8.16
C ILE A 26 3.18 -5.33 -8.23
N LEU A 27 2.95 -4.77 -9.41
CA LEU A 27 1.85 -3.83 -9.67
C LEU A 27 0.73 -4.46 -10.48
N SER A 28 0.82 -5.76 -10.72
CA SER A 28 -0.18 -6.53 -11.46
C SER A 28 -0.54 -7.78 -10.66
N ASN A 29 -1.60 -8.47 -11.08
CA ASN A 29 -1.98 -9.71 -10.42
C ASN A 29 -0.86 -10.75 -10.52
N PRO A 30 -0.58 -11.49 -9.43
CA PRO A 30 0.38 -12.58 -9.52
C PRO A 30 -0.17 -13.72 -10.39
N ASN A 31 0.74 -14.52 -10.94
CA ASN A 31 0.39 -15.68 -11.75
C ASN A 31 1.17 -16.91 -11.26
N THR A 32 0.99 -18.05 -11.93
CA THR A 32 1.62 -19.30 -11.52
C THR A 32 3.15 -19.28 -11.62
N GLU A 33 3.71 -18.34 -12.39
CA GLU A 33 5.16 -18.17 -12.51
C GLU A 33 5.72 -17.17 -11.50
N SER A 34 4.86 -16.47 -10.77
CA SER A 34 5.30 -15.53 -9.74
C SER A 34 6.00 -16.26 -8.60
N LYS A 35 7.01 -15.61 -8.02
CA LYS A 35 7.73 -16.14 -6.87
C LYS A 35 7.15 -15.58 -5.59
N PHE A 36 6.99 -16.41 -4.58
CA PHE A 36 6.38 -16.05 -3.31
C PHE A 36 7.40 -16.20 -2.17
N PRO A 37 7.28 -15.45 -1.06
CA PRO A 37 6.23 -14.45 -0.78
C PRO A 37 6.38 -13.21 -1.65
N ILE A 38 5.26 -12.52 -1.91
CA ILE A 38 5.26 -11.32 -2.72
C ILE A 38 4.16 -10.36 -2.28
N LEU A 39 4.39 -9.06 -2.46
CA LEU A 39 3.41 -8.02 -2.23
C LEU A 39 2.83 -7.56 -3.56
N GLU A 40 1.52 -7.47 -3.62
CA GLU A 40 0.81 -6.91 -4.77
C GLU A 40 0.28 -5.53 -4.38
N LEU A 41 0.78 -4.49 -5.05
CA LEU A 41 0.36 -3.11 -4.80
C LEU A 41 -0.73 -2.76 -5.80
N HIS A 42 -1.91 -2.40 -5.29
CA HIS A 42 -3.02 -1.98 -6.14
C HIS A 42 -2.91 -0.50 -6.44
N THR A 43 -3.62 -0.03 -7.47
CA THR A 43 -3.62 1.38 -7.85
C THR A 43 -4.18 2.21 -6.71
N PRO A 44 -3.44 3.25 -6.26
CA PRO A 44 -3.93 4.11 -5.18
C PRO A 44 -5.14 4.94 -5.59
N LEU A 45 -5.91 5.34 -4.59
CA LEU A 45 -6.99 6.31 -4.74
C LEU A 45 -6.54 7.62 -4.09
N LYS A 46 -6.95 8.73 -4.70
CA LYS A 46 -6.64 10.07 -4.21
C LYS A 46 -7.91 10.89 -4.12
N SER A 47 -8.16 11.50 -2.95
CA SER A 47 -9.26 12.43 -2.75
C SER A 47 -8.71 13.77 -2.31
N VAL A 48 -9.03 14.84 -3.06
CA VAL A 48 -8.59 16.19 -2.71
C VAL A 48 -9.58 16.75 -1.69
N ASN A 49 -9.06 17.09 -0.50
CA ASN A 49 -9.90 17.54 0.64
C ASN A 49 -9.95 19.06 0.75
N LEU A 50 -8.92 19.76 0.27
CA LEU A 50 -8.83 21.21 0.35
C LEU A 50 -8.06 21.74 -0.85
N THR A 51 -8.63 22.76 -1.48
CA THR A 51 -7.95 23.46 -2.59
C THR A 51 -7.84 24.94 -2.28
N GLU A 52 -6.85 25.59 -2.89
CA GLU A 52 -6.70 27.04 -2.88
C GLU A 52 -6.34 27.46 -4.31
N ASN A 53 -7.17 28.33 -4.90
CA ASN A 53 -7.02 28.74 -6.29
C ASN A 53 -6.94 27.53 -7.23
N ALA A 54 -7.81 26.53 -7.00
CA ALA A 54 -7.86 25.26 -7.72
C ALA A 54 -6.61 24.38 -7.55
N PHE A 55 -5.65 24.78 -6.71
CA PHE A 55 -4.48 23.96 -6.41
C PHE A 55 -4.75 23.06 -5.19
N PRO A 56 -4.48 21.75 -5.29
CA PRO A 56 -4.69 20.83 -4.16
C PRO A 56 -3.73 21.15 -3.01
N ILE A 57 -4.29 21.49 -1.84
CA ILE A 57 -3.52 21.77 -0.63
C ILE A 57 -3.44 20.54 0.27
N ARG A 58 -4.58 19.84 0.42
CA ARG A 58 -4.65 18.65 1.26
C ARG A 58 -5.37 17.56 0.52
N SER A 59 -4.78 16.36 0.53
CA SER A 59 -5.35 15.19 -0.12
C SER A 59 -5.27 13.98 0.81
N THR A 60 -6.19 13.04 0.64
CA THR A 60 -6.14 11.74 1.29
C THR A 60 -5.81 10.70 0.24
N PHE A 61 -4.78 9.90 0.51
CA PHE A 61 -4.43 8.76 -0.33
C PHE A 61 -4.84 7.47 0.36
N GLN A 62 -5.31 6.53 -0.45
CA GLN A 62 -5.64 5.19 0.01
C GLN A 62 -4.95 4.20 -0.90
N ILE A 63 -4.30 3.19 -0.33
CA ILE A 63 -3.69 2.12 -1.09
C ILE A 63 -4.04 0.77 -0.48
N SER A 64 -4.35 -0.20 -1.35
CA SER A 64 -4.57 -1.59 -0.95
C SER A 64 -3.36 -2.41 -1.34
N ILE A 65 -2.92 -3.27 -0.43
CA ILE A 65 -1.76 -4.13 -0.64
C ILE A 65 -2.18 -5.55 -0.28
N THR A 66 -1.96 -6.50 -1.21
CA THR A 66 -2.24 -7.90 -0.94
C THR A 66 -0.93 -8.63 -0.61
N CYS A 67 -0.91 -9.27 0.54
CA CYS A 67 0.24 -10.06 1.00
C CYS A 67 0.00 -11.52 0.61
N TRP A 68 0.83 -12.05 -0.29
CA TRP A 68 0.72 -13.42 -0.79
C TRP A 68 1.80 -14.30 -0.19
N ASN A 69 1.39 -15.43 0.38
CA ASN A 69 2.34 -16.41 0.92
C ASN A 69 1.75 -17.81 0.83
N GLU A 70 2.61 -18.81 0.98
CA GLU A 70 2.20 -20.21 0.90
C GLU A 70 1.31 -20.65 2.07
N LYS A 71 1.50 -20.04 3.25
CA LYS A 71 0.76 -20.38 4.46
C LYS A 71 0.03 -19.16 4.99
N GLN A 72 -1.19 -19.39 5.49
CA GLN A 72 -2.04 -18.35 6.02
C GLN A 72 -1.34 -17.55 7.13
N ARG A 73 -0.68 -18.23 8.07
CA ARG A 73 0.01 -17.55 9.18
C ARG A 73 1.13 -16.65 8.69
N GLN A 74 1.86 -17.08 7.67
CA GLN A 74 2.93 -16.29 7.08
C GLN A 74 2.38 -15.05 6.36
N ALA A 75 1.24 -15.18 5.67
CA ALA A 75 0.58 -14.03 5.06
C ALA A 75 0.11 -13.04 6.13
N MET A 76 -0.41 -13.52 7.25
CA MET A 76 -0.80 -12.67 8.38
C MET A 76 0.41 -11.92 8.95
N GLN A 77 1.54 -12.57 9.09
CA GLN A 77 2.77 -11.94 9.57
C GLN A 77 3.23 -10.84 8.61
N MET A 78 3.11 -11.06 7.31
CA MET A 78 3.44 -10.06 6.31
C MET A 78 2.61 -8.78 6.49
N THR A 79 1.31 -8.90 6.83
CA THR A 79 0.46 -7.72 7.01
C THR A 79 1.00 -6.84 8.13
N ASP A 80 1.51 -7.43 9.21
CA ASP A 80 2.06 -6.67 10.32
C ASP A 80 3.41 -6.04 9.96
N GLU A 81 4.25 -6.76 9.22
CA GLU A 81 5.54 -6.26 8.76
C GLU A 81 5.37 -5.07 7.81
N VAL A 82 4.44 -5.17 6.87
CA VAL A 82 4.12 -4.07 5.94
C VAL A 82 3.57 -2.88 6.70
N SER A 83 2.68 -3.12 7.67
CA SER A 83 2.10 -2.05 8.49
C SER A 83 3.18 -1.30 9.27
N THR A 84 4.11 -2.01 9.88
CA THR A 84 5.21 -1.40 10.61
C THR A 84 6.06 -0.51 9.71
N ARG A 85 6.35 -0.98 8.49
CA ARG A 85 7.15 -0.22 7.54
C ARG A 85 6.44 1.05 7.08
N LEU A 86 5.14 0.96 6.80
CA LEU A 86 4.37 2.11 6.30
C LEU A 86 4.00 3.10 7.41
N GLN A 87 3.98 2.67 8.67
CA GLN A 87 3.79 3.59 9.79
C GLN A 87 4.92 4.62 9.86
N GLU A 88 6.10 4.31 9.36
CA GLU A 88 7.22 5.27 9.28
C GLU A 88 6.89 6.44 8.36
N LEU A 89 5.93 6.29 7.45
CA LEU A 89 5.42 7.34 6.58
C LEU A 89 4.09 7.92 7.07
N ASN A 90 3.71 7.64 8.32
CA ASN A 90 2.45 8.08 8.92
C ASN A 90 1.20 7.47 8.27
N PHE A 91 1.35 6.35 7.59
CA PHE A 91 0.20 5.60 7.06
C PHE A 91 -0.50 4.88 8.21
N ILE A 92 -1.82 4.81 8.13
CA ILE A 92 -2.62 4.08 9.10
C ILE A 92 -3.36 2.94 8.39
N ARG A 93 -3.28 1.74 8.97
CA ARG A 93 -4.04 0.60 8.45
C ARG A 93 -5.50 0.73 8.88
N THR A 94 -6.40 0.89 7.91
CA THR A 94 -7.82 1.11 8.18
C THR A 94 -8.64 -0.16 8.06
N ASN A 95 -8.17 -1.15 7.32
CA ASN A 95 -8.90 -2.40 7.14
C ASN A 95 -7.96 -3.54 6.79
N THR A 96 -8.37 -4.76 7.13
CA THR A 96 -7.66 -5.99 6.78
C THR A 96 -8.70 -7.02 6.38
N SER A 97 -8.55 -7.59 5.19
CA SER A 97 -9.47 -8.64 4.72
C SER A 97 -9.17 -9.98 5.40
N PRO A 98 -10.13 -10.90 5.39
CA PRO A 98 -9.82 -12.29 5.72
C PRO A 98 -8.79 -12.86 4.74
N ALA A 99 -8.10 -13.92 5.17
CA ALA A 99 -7.23 -14.66 4.29
C ALA A 99 -8.07 -15.41 3.24
N VAL A 100 -7.69 -15.28 1.97
CA VAL A 100 -8.35 -15.96 0.85
C VAL A 100 -7.35 -16.89 0.21
N TYR A 101 -7.75 -18.16 0.05
CA TYR A 101 -6.93 -19.13 -0.65
C TYR A 101 -7.24 -19.06 -2.15
N ASP A 102 -6.21 -18.80 -2.95
CA ASP A 102 -6.34 -18.80 -4.41
C ASP A 102 -5.98 -20.18 -4.93
N GLN A 103 -6.94 -20.88 -5.52
CA GLN A 103 -6.75 -22.25 -5.96
C GLN A 103 -5.79 -22.37 -7.14
N ILE A 104 -5.75 -21.38 -8.01
CA ILE A 104 -4.85 -21.37 -9.16
C ILE A 104 -3.41 -21.19 -8.72
N LEU A 105 -3.16 -20.21 -7.85
CA LEU A 105 -1.83 -19.92 -7.33
C LEU A 105 -1.41 -20.90 -6.24
N GLN A 106 -2.37 -21.53 -5.57
CA GLN A 106 -2.17 -22.37 -4.39
C GLN A 106 -1.46 -21.58 -3.28
N LYS A 107 -1.91 -20.34 -3.09
CA LYS A 107 -1.35 -19.39 -2.11
C LYS A 107 -2.47 -18.69 -1.37
N TYR A 108 -2.15 -18.18 -0.19
CA TYR A 108 -3.06 -17.34 0.60
C TYR A 108 -2.76 -15.88 0.36
N GLY A 109 -3.82 -15.08 0.18
CA GLY A 109 -3.71 -13.63 0.03
C GLY A 109 -4.51 -12.93 1.12
N ILE A 110 -3.93 -11.90 1.71
CA ILE A 110 -4.60 -11.01 2.65
C ILE A 110 -4.41 -9.59 2.16
N THR A 111 -5.51 -8.87 1.99
CA THR A 111 -5.46 -7.49 1.52
C THR A 111 -5.60 -6.55 2.71
N ILE A 112 -4.67 -5.61 2.80
CA ILE A 112 -4.69 -4.56 3.81
C ILE A 112 -4.85 -3.22 3.12
N ILE A 113 -5.61 -2.32 3.76
CA ILE A 113 -5.88 -0.99 3.24
C ILE A 113 -5.23 0.03 4.16
N PHE A 114 -4.48 0.95 3.58
CA PHE A 114 -3.84 2.05 4.28
C PHE A 114 -4.37 3.38 3.79
N GLU A 115 -4.44 4.33 4.69
CA GLU A 115 -4.78 5.71 4.36
C GLU A 115 -3.76 6.65 4.98
N VAL A 116 -3.51 7.77 4.29
CA VAL A 116 -2.62 8.82 4.76
C VAL A 116 -3.07 10.14 4.16
N ARG A 117 -2.88 11.23 4.92
CA ARG A 117 -3.15 12.58 4.44
C ARG A 117 -1.85 13.22 3.98
N TYR A 118 -1.90 13.88 2.84
CA TYR A 118 -0.77 14.62 2.30
C TYR A 118 -1.06 16.11 2.30
N ASN A 119 -0.08 16.90 2.75
CA ASN A 119 -0.14 18.35 2.73
C ASN A 119 0.89 18.85 1.72
N SER A 120 0.43 19.50 0.63
CA SER A 120 1.32 19.96 -0.43
C SER A 120 2.13 21.21 -0.06
N ILE A 121 1.68 21.98 0.94
CA ILE A 121 2.42 23.13 1.42
C ILE A 121 3.68 22.68 2.13
N THR A 122 3.57 21.68 3.01
CA THR A 122 4.69 21.16 3.78
C THR A 122 5.37 19.96 3.10
N SER A 123 4.78 19.46 1.99
CA SER A 123 5.24 18.26 1.30
C SER A 123 5.41 17.07 2.26
N SER A 124 4.43 16.87 3.13
CA SER A 124 4.53 15.86 4.19
C SER A 124 3.26 15.03 4.33
N PHE A 125 3.46 13.79 4.80
CA PHE A 125 2.37 12.90 5.15
C PHE A 125 2.01 13.06 6.62
N ASN A 126 0.70 13.04 6.91
CA ASN A 126 0.17 13.17 8.25
C ASN A 126 -0.84 12.05 8.53
N PHE A 127 -0.92 11.64 9.79
CA PHE A 127 -1.94 10.67 10.19
C PHE A 127 -3.35 11.23 9.96
N ILE A 128 -4.26 10.35 9.56
CA ILE A 128 -5.68 10.66 9.49
C ILE A 128 -6.24 10.56 10.92
N ARG A 129 -6.93 11.61 11.32
CA ARG A 129 -7.54 11.68 12.65
C ARG A 129 -9.06 11.74 12.55
#